data_3670f76c3115e6ae3276d3531ac3900f
#
_entry.id   3670f76c3115e6ae3276d3531ac3900f
#
_cell.length_a   1.000
_cell.length_b   1.000
_cell.length_c   1.000
_cell.angle_alpha   90.00
_cell.angle_beta   90.00
_cell.angle_gamma   90.00
#
_symmetry.space_group_name_H-M   'P 1'
#
loop_
_entity.id
_entity.type
_entity.pdbx_description
1 polymer ?
#
loop_
_entity_poly.entity_id
_entity_poly.type
_entity_poly.pdbx_seq_one_letter_code
_entity_poly.pdbx_strand_id
1 'polypeptide(L)'
;MHLQRSHQHARAGRSGGRITLVIVTMLIFGLAAQAASAVSPHFINASAARSGDNLVVSWKEAGLGDNENIDYVASATATREDSCVNKGGNIPEDPKKTTTVADVNAAGTFSVKNGSVTGSLTLLPPPTTLTCPKGQRATLITLSYTDVGITDVTNGIFEDIPGTF
;
A
#
# COMPACT_ATOMS: atom_id res chain seq x y z
N MET A 1 -46.53 9.41 -79.58
CA MET A 1 -46.60 10.49 -80.60
C MET A 1 -45.32 11.30 -80.43
N HIS A 2 -44.55 11.35 -81.55
CA HIS A 2 -43.33 12.18 -81.77
C HIS A 2 -42.16 12.08 -80.83
N LEU A 3 -41.06 11.39 -81.20
CA LEU A 3 -39.97 11.64 -82.15
C LEU A 3 -39.44 13.11 -82.08
N GLN A 4 -38.19 13.26 -81.62
CA GLN A 4 -37.16 13.78 -82.52
C GLN A 4 -35.77 13.63 -81.98
N ARG A 5 -34.93 13.05 -82.83
CA ARG A 5 -33.47 12.99 -82.85
C ARG A 5 -32.87 14.39 -83.08
N SER A 6 -31.72 14.64 -82.52
CA SER A 6 -30.72 15.45 -83.25
C SER A 6 -29.33 15.11 -82.84
N HIS A 7 -28.60 14.73 -83.82
CA HIS A 7 -27.13 14.53 -83.85
C HIS A 7 -26.42 15.90 -83.83
N GLN A 8 -25.24 15.98 -83.34
CA GLN A 8 -24.06 16.49 -84.04
C GLN A 8 -22.85 16.63 -83.12
N HIS A 9 -21.88 15.97 -83.43
CA HIS A 9 -20.53 16.26 -84.01
C HIS A 9 -19.44 16.64 -83.02
N ALA A 10 -18.43 15.83 -83.15
CA ALA A 10 -17.10 15.87 -82.60
C ALA A 10 -16.38 17.23 -82.83
N ARG A 11 -15.57 17.61 -81.90
CA ARG A 11 -14.29 18.30 -82.21
C ARG A 11 -13.22 17.92 -81.17
N ALA A 12 -12.20 17.29 -81.68
CA ALA A 12 -10.93 17.07 -81.04
C ALA A 12 -10.24 18.41 -80.74
N GLY A 13 -9.86 18.62 -79.51
CA GLY A 13 -8.99 19.70 -79.07
C GLY A 13 -7.84 19.13 -78.23
N ARG A 14 -6.71 18.90 -78.89
CA ARG A 14 -5.44 18.64 -78.24
C ARG A 14 -5.04 19.92 -77.49
N SER A 15 -4.95 19.90 -76.17
CA SER A 15 -4.21 20.88 -75.43
C SER A 15 -3.41 20.16 -74.36
N GLY A 16 -2.11 20.26 -74.48
CA GLY A 16 -1.16 19.78 -73.49
C GLY A 16 -1.29 20.53 -72.17
N GLY A 17 -1.66 19.80 -71.15
CA GLY A 17 -1.75 20.32 -69.80
C GLY A 17 -0.79 19.54 -68.91
N ARG A 18 0.15 20.25 -68.39
CA ARG A 18 1.20 19.83 -67.47
C ARG A 18 0.59 19.01 -66.33
N ILE A 19 1.10 17.78 -66.19
CA ILE A 19 0.81 16.93 -65.02
C ILE A 19 1.57 17.57 -63.84
N THR A 20 0.85 18.30 -63.01
CA THR A 20 1.38 18.78 -61.71
C THR A 20 1.27 17.59 -60.75
N LEU A 21 2.42 16.95 -60.52
CA LEU A 21 2.58 15.92 -59.52
C LEU A 21 2.41 16.53 -58.13
N VAL A 22 1.22 16.44 -57.55
CA VAL A 22 0.96 16.80 -56.18
C VAL A 22 1.50 15.66 -55.28
N ILE A 23 2.69 15.86 -54.73
CA ILE A 23 3.24 14.98 -53.71
C ILE A 23 2.47 15.27 -52.40
N VAL A 24 1.48 14.44 -52.13
CA VAL A 24 0.80 14.44 -50.80
C VAL A 24 1.78 13.81 -49.82
N THR A 25 2.50 14.65 -49.10
CA THR A 25 3.34 14.22 -47.96
C THR A 25 2.42 13.85 -46.82
N MET A 26 2.14 12.54 -46.69
CA MET A 26 1.43 11.97 -45.53
C MET A 26 2.35 12.10 -44.32
N LEU A 27 2.13 13.11 -43.48
CA LEU A 27 2.71 13.16 -42.12
C LEU A 27 2.10 12.02 -41.30
N ILE A 28 2.83 10.93 -41.19
CA ILE A 28 2.52 9.87 -40.22
C ILE A 28 2.90 10.44 -38.86
N PHE A 29 1.92 11.01 -38.15
CA PHE A 29 2.04 11.24 -36.72
C PHE A 29 2.09 9.87 -36.06
N GLY A 30 3.31 9.41 -35.75
CA GLY A 30 3.53 8.27 -34.89
C GLY A 30 3.01 8.64 -33.49
N LEU A 31 1.83 8.14 -33.10
CA LEU A 31 1.45 8.04 -31.71
C LEU A 31 2.45 7.08 -31.06
N ALA A 32 3.48 7.65 -30.41
CA ALA A 32 4.22 6.89 -29.42
C ALA A 32 3.24 6.58 -28.29
N ALA A 33 2.68 5.38 -28.28
CA ALA A 33 1.99 4.85 -27.14
C ALA A 33 3.03 4.78 -26.01
N GLN A 34 2.97 5.73 -25.08
CA GLN A 34 3.70 5.61 -23.84
C GLN A 34 3.11 4.40 -23.14
N ALA A 35 3.89 3.34 -23.05
CA ALA A 35 3.58 2.22 -22.18
C ALA A 35 3.52 2.80 -20.77
N ALA A 36 2.31 3.00 -20.24
CA ALA A 36 2.13 3.23 -18.82
C ALA A 36 2.77 2.02 -18.13
N SER A 37 3.82 2.24 -17.35
CA SER A 37 4.40 1.21 -16.51
C SER A 37 3.27 0.67 -15.65
N ALA A 38 2.93 -0.60 -15.83
CA ALA A 38 1.90 -1.23 -15.01
C ALA A 38 2.40 -1.18 -13.56
N VAL A 39 1.68 -0.43 -12.73
CA VAL A 39 1.91 -0.40 -11.28
C VAL A 39 1.54 -1.78 -10.77
N SER A 40 2.46 -2.45 -10.10
CA SER A 40 2.26 -3.78 -9.51
C SER A 40 2.83 -3.78 -8.08
N PRO A 41 2.12 -3.15 -7.12
CA PRO A 41 2.55 -3.06 -5.74
C PRO A 41 2.75 -4.44 -5.13
N HIS A 42 3.84 -4.65 -4.41
CA HIS A 42 4.12 -5.89 -3.67
C HIS A 42 5.17 -5.66 -2.60
N PHE A 43 5.03 -6.36 -1.48
CA PHE A 43 6.03 -6.36 -0.43
C PHE A 43 7.25 -7.17 -0.86
N ILE A 44 8.45 -6.56 -0.78
CA ILE A 44 9.74 -7.24 -0.98
C ILE A 44 10.12 -7.98 0.29
N ASN A 45 9.88 -7.35 1.43
CA ASN A 45 10.05 -7.93 2.76
C ASN A 45 9.15 -7.22 3.77
N ALA A 46 8.80 -7.95 4.81
CA ALA A 46 8.20 -7.43 6.03
C ALA A 46 8.78 -8.21 7.21
N SER A 47 8.96 -7.54 8.35
CA SER A 47 9.52 -8.14 9.57
C SER A 47 9.02 -7.39 10.80
N ALA A 48 9.04 -8.07 11.93
CA ALA A 48 8.73 -7.47 13.22
C ALA A 48 9.83 -7.80 14.24
N ALA A 49 10.06 -6.88 15.16
CA ALA A 49 11.01 -7.04 16.25
C ALA A 49 10.57 -6.26 17.49
N ARG A 50 10.86 -6.81 18.68
CA ARG A 50 10.59 -6.13 19.95
C ARG A 50 11.57 -4.97 20.16
N SER A 51 11.04 -3.86 20.66
CA SER A 51 11.80 -2.72 21.17
C SER A 51 11.25 -2.34 22.54
N GLY A 52 11.81 -2.93 23.60
CA GLY A 52 11.21 -2.89 24.93
C GLY A 52 9.86 -3.61 24.91
N ASP A 53 8.82 -2.93 25.39
CA ASP A 53 7.44 -3.44 25.39
C ASP A 53 6.72 -3.22 24.05
N ASN A 54 7.30 -2.43 23.13
CA ASN A 54 6.69 -2.14 21.84
C ASN A 54 7.08 -3.21 20.80
N LEU A 55 6.27 -3.33 19.74
CA LEU A 55 6.61 -4.10 18.55
C LEU A 55 6.85 -3.13 17.38
N VAL A 56 8.00 -3.22 16.74
CA VAL A 56 8.33 -2.45 15.54
C VAL A 56 8.14 -3.34 14.33
N VAL A 57 7.24 -2.95 13.45
CA VAL A 57 6.99 -3.59 12.13
C VAL A 57 7.72 -2.76 11.09
N SER A 58 8.57 -3.41 10.30
CA SER A 58 9.37 -2.78 9.24
C SER A 58 9.13 -3.49 7.92
N TRP A 59 9.08 -2.72 6.82
CA TRP A 59 8.82 -3.28 5.50
C TRP A 59 9.54 -2.53 4.39
N LYS A 60 9.61 -3.19 3.25
CA LYS A 60 9.91 -2.58 1.96
C LYS A 60 8.90 -3.06 0.93
N GLU A 61 8.31 -2.12 0.22
CA GLU A 61 7.38 -2.37 -0.88
C GLU A 61 7.87 -1.71 -2.17
N ALA A 62 7.57 -2.33 -3.31
CA ALA A 62 7.93 -1.85 -4.63
C ALA A 62 6.75 -1.95 -5.61
N GLY A 63 6.95 -1.40 -6.82
CA GLY A 63 5.91 -1.39 -7.86
C GLY A 63 4.84 -0.32 -7.65
N LEU A 64 5.16 0.72 -6.88
CA LEU A 64 4.21 1.76 -6.44
C LEU A 64 4.06 2.95 -7.42
N GLY A 65 4.77 2.98 -8.55
CA GLY A 65 4.80 4.18 -9.40
C GLY A 65 5.62 5.32 -8.79
N ASP A 66 5.46 6.53 -9.29
CA ASP A 66 6.24 7.70 -8.85
C ASP A 66 5.32 8.77 -8.23
N ASN A 67 5.84 9.47 -7.22
CA ASN A 67 5.25 10.67 -6.60
C ASN A 67 3.90 10.48 -5.88
N GLU A 68 3.60 9.31 -5.38
CA GLU A 68 2.43 9.05 -4.58
C GLU A 68 2.78 8.92 -3.08
N ASN A 69 1.78 9.14 -2.24
CA ASN A 69 1.85 8.81 -0.82
C ASN A 69 1.01 7.55 -0.60
N ILE A 70 1.57 6.61 0.13
CA ILE A 70 0.91 5.34 0.46
C ILE A 70 0.60 5.31 1.94
N ASP A 71 -0.61 4.94 2.28
CA ASP A 71 -1.08 4.78 3.64
C ASP A 71 -0.90 3.32 4.08
N TYR A 72 -0.24 3.13 5.21
CA TYR A 72 0.01 1.81 5.79
C TYR A 72 -0.60 1.69 7.18
N VAL A 73 -1.04 0.47 7.50
CA VAL A 73 -1.46 0.07 8.83
C VAL A 73 -0.72 -1.21 9.23
N ALA A 74 0.08 -1.13 10.28
CA ALA A 74 0.59 -2.32 10.95
C ALA A 74 -0.42 -2.77 12.02
N SER A 75 -0.60 -4.08 12.19
CA SER A 75 -1.53 -4.66 13.16
C SER A 75 -0.94 -5.88 13.85
N ALA A 76 -1.40 -6.18 15.05
CA ALA A 76 -1.09 -7.39 15.79
C ALA A 76 -2.15 -7.66 16.86
N THR A 77 -2.26 -8.90 17.31
CA THR A 77 -2.96 -9.27 18.54
C THR A 77 -1.96 -9.29 19.70
N ALA A 78 -2.12 -8.39 20.67
CA ALA A 78 -1.27 -8.31 21.85
C ALA A 78 -1.91 -9.04 23.03
N THR A 79 -1.15 -9.93 23.67
CA THR A 79 -1.53 -10.61 24.93
C THR A 79 -0.63 -10.10 26.05
N ARG A 80 -1.22 -9.40 27.02
CA ARG A 80 -0.57 -8.79 28.15
C ARG A 80 -1.03 -9.47 29.44
N GLU A 81 -0.09 -9.88 30.30
CA GLU A 81 -0.36 -10.33 31.65
C GLU A 81 0.23 -9.34 32.67
N ASP A 82 -0.61 -8.83 33.56
CA ASP A 82 -0.23 -7.97 34.66
C ASP A 82 -0.46 -8.66 35.99
N SER A 83 0.38 -8.37 36.99
CA SER A 83 0.22 -8.82 38.37
C SER A 83 0.39 -7.67 39.33
N CYS A 84 -0.29 -7.75 40.46
CA CYS A 84 -0.09 -6.82 41.59
C CYS A 84 1.17 -7.20 42.35
N VAL A 85 2.12 -6.25 42.44
CA VAL A 85 3.34 -6.42 43.24
C VAL A 85 3.34 -5.46 44.40
N ASN A 86 3.99 -5.84 45.51
CA ASN A 86 4.12 -4.97 46.69
C ASN A 86 5.16 -3.86 46.45
N LYS A 87 5.35 -2.96 47.43
CA LYS A 87 6.30 -1.85 47.29
C LYS A 87 7.75 -2.29 47.11
N GLY A 88 8.12 -3.48 47.54
CA GLY A 88 9.44 -4.08 47.36
C GLY A 88 9.61 -4.75 45.98
N GLY A 89 8.58 -4.74 45.13
CA GLY A 89 8.62 -5.38 43.82
C GLY A 89 8.40 -6.91 43.85
N ASN A 90 8.12 -7.48 45.02
CA ASN A 90 7.86 -8.90 45.17
C ASN A 90 6.39 -9.22 44.81
N ILE A 91 6.18 -10.32 44.14
CA ILE A 91 4.86 -10.88 43.89
C ILE A 91 4.38 -11.56 45.17
N PRO A 92 3.20 -11.20 45.76
CA PRO A 92 2.62 -11.90 46.89
C PRO A 92 2.38 -13.37 46.60
N GLU A 93 2.16 -14.18 47.61
CA GLU A 93 1.84 -15.62 47.48
C GLU A 93 0.54 -15.84 46.69
N ASP A 94 -0.45 -14.99 46.84
CA ASP A 94 -1.70 -15.01 46.07
C ASP A 94 -1.93 -13.62 45.39
N PRO A 95 -1.25 -13.35 44.26
CA PRO A 95 -1.32 -12.05 43.60
C PRO A 95 -2.60 -11.91 42.79
N LYS A 96 -3.21 -10.74 42.80
CA LYS A 96 -4.22 -10.40 41.81
C LYS A 96 -3.56 -10.25 40.45
N LYS A 97 -4.07 -10.96 39.44
CA LYS A 97 -3.57 -10.96 38.05
C LYS A 97 -4.68 -10.63 37.09
N THR A 98 -4.31 -10.16 35.90
CA THR A 98 -5.22 -9.94 34.79
C THR A 98 -4.48 -10.20 33.49
N THR A 99 -5.12 -10.95 32.58
CA THR A 99 -4.68 -11.11 31.20
C THR A 99 -5.57 -10.23 30.31
N THR A 100 -4.96 -9.38 29.50
CA THR A 100 -5.63 -8.55 28.51
C THR A 100 -5.20 -9.01 27.12
N VAL A 101 -6.16 -9.36 26.28
CA VAL A 101 -5.93 -9.64 24.86
C VAL A 101 -6.60 -8.52 24.07
N ALA A 102 -5.87 -7.88 23.17
CA ALA A 102 -6.40 -6.78 22.39
C ALA A 102 -5.70 -6.68 21.03
N ASP A 103 -6.45 -6.30 20.02
CA ASP A 103 -5.88 -5.90 18.74
C ASP A 103 -5.27 -4.50 18.88
N VAL A 104 -4.02 -4.38 18.44
CA VAL A 104 -3.27 -3.13 18.42
C VAL A 104 -2.87 -2.79 17.00
N ASN A 105 -2.86 -1.50 16.68
CA ASN A 105 -2.49 -1.04 15.36
C ASN A 105 -1.74 0.29 15.43
N ALA A 106 -1.02 0.58 14.34
CA ALA A 106 -0.40 1.88 14.09
C ALA A 106 -0.53 2.18 12.59
N ALA A 107 -0.81 3.43 12.26
CA ALA A 107 -0.97 3.88 10.90
C ALA A 107 0.02 4.99 10.56
N GLY A 108 0.38 5.11 9.29
CA GLY A 108 1.23 6.18 8.80
C GLY A 108 1.21 6.29 7.28
N THR A 109 1.54 7.49 6.80
CA THR A 109 1.61 7.82 5.37
C THR A 109 3.08 7.97 4.97
N PHE A 110 3.49 7.32 3.89
CA PHE A 110 4.88 7.28 3.43
C PHE A 110 4.96 7.68 1.96
N SER A 111 5.93 8.54 1.64
CA SER A 111 6.14 8.99 0.26
C SER A 111 6.93 7.94 -0.53
N VAL A 112 6.47 7.65 -1.73
CA VAL A 112 7.15 6.79 -2.68
C VAL A 112 8.43 7.46 -3.17
N LYS A 113 9.51 6.68 -3.26
CA LYS A 113 10.80 7.09 -3.86
C LYS A 113 11.26 6.04 -4.85
N ASN A 114 11.38 6.42 -6.11
CA ASN A 114 11.78 5.51 -7.20
C ASN A 114 10.91 4.23 -7.22
N GLY A 115 9.59 4.39 -7.15
CA GLY A 115 8.64 3.29 -7.18
C GLY A 115 8.63 2.39 -5.94
N SER A 116 9.22 2.83 -4.81
CA SER A 116 9.35 2.02 -3.59
C SER A 116 9.08 2.84 -2.33
N VAL A 117 8.61 2.17 -1.29
CA VAL A 117 8.55 2.66 0.09
C VAL A 117 9.38 1.73 0.98
N THR A 118 10.14 2.32 1.90
CA THR A 118 10.73 1.62 3.06
C THR A 118 10.26 2.35 4.30
N GLY A 119 9.65 1.64 5.22
CA GLY A 119 9.05 2.23 6.40
C GLY A 119 9.08 1.33 7.62
N SER A 120 8.71 1.92 8.75
CA SER A 120 8.43 1.20 9.99
C SER A 120 7.32 1.89 10.78
N LEU A 121 6.52 1.08 11.49
CA LEU A 121 5.49 1.52 12.42
C LEU A 121 5.69 0.82 13.76
N THR A 122 5.36 1.52 14.85
CA THR A 122 5.51 1.01 16.21
C THR A 122 4.14 0.74 16.81
N LEU A 123 3.88 -0.51 17.16
CA LEU A 123 2.70 -0.95 17.88
C LEU A 123 2.97 -0.83 19.38
N LEU A 124 2.08 -0.14 20.09
CA LEU A 124 2.14 0.00 21.54
C LEU A 124 1.33 -1.12 22.19
N PRO A 125 1.76 -1.65 23.36
CA PRO A 125 0.97 -2.61 24.10
C PRO A 125 -0.34 -1.99 24.61
N PRO A 126 -1.40 -2.79 24.80
CA PRO A 126 -2.62 -2.30 25.41
C PRO A 126 -2.34 -1.80 26.84
N PRO A 127 -3.08 -0.79 27.34
CA PRO A 127 -2.94 -0.35 28.71
C PRO A 127 -3.37 -1.45 29.69
N THR A 128 -2.80 -1.43 30.91
CA THR A 128 -3.26 -2.33 31.97
C THR A 128 -4.65 -1.96 32.44
N THR A 129 -5.48 -2.96 32.65
CA THR A 129 -6.81 -2.84 33.28
C THR A 129 -6.80 -3.27 34.76
N LEU A 130 -5.64 -3.75 35.24
CA LEU A 130 -5.52 -4.30 36.59
C LEU A 130 -5.55 -3.22 37.66
N THR A 131 -6.53 -3.30 38.58
CA THR A 131 -6.60 -2.47 39.76
C THR A 131 -6.09 -3.26 40.98
N CYS A 132 -5.02 -2.77 41.60
CA CYS A 132 -4.37 -3.41 42.73
C CYS A 132 -4.90 -2.93 44.09
N PRO A 133 -4.80 -3.77 45.16
CA PRO A 133 -5.04 -3.38 46.52
C PRO A 133 -4.11 -2.27 46.98
N LYS A 134 -4.50 -1.59 48.07
CA LYS A 134 -3.69 -0.53 48.68
C LYS A 134 -2.28 -1.04 49.02
N GLY A 135 -1.27 -0.30 48.61
CA GLY A 135 0.14 -0.63 48.86
C GLY A 135 0.77 -1.53 47.79
N GLN A 136 0.01 -1.95 46.79
CA GLN A 136 0.49 -2.69 45.62
C GLN A 136 0.35 -1.84 44.33
N ARG A 137 1.08 -2.24 43.29
CA ARG A 137 0.99 -1.64 41.94
C ARG A 137 0.86 -2.72 40.88
N ALA A 138 0.17 -2.41 39.81
CA ALA A 138 0.14 -3.25 38.64
C ALA A 138 1.51 -3.21 37.94
N THR A 139 2.00 -4.38 37.57
CA THR A 139 3.29 -4.56 36.88
C THR A 139 3.10 -5.55 35.77
N LEU A 140 3.64 -5.23 34.58
CA LEU A 140 3.68 -6.13 33.43
C LEU A 140 4.57 -7.34 33.77
N ILE A 141 4.06 -8.54 33.59
CA ILE A 141 4.76 -9.79 33.81
C ILE A 141 5.16 -10.42 32.47
N THR A 142 4.19 -10.56 31.56
CA THR A 142 4.44 -11.08 30.21
C THR A 142 3.72 -10.22 29.16
N LEU A 143 4.31 -10.17 27.99
CA LEU A 143 3.70 -9.53 26.82
C LEU A 143 4.15 -10.27 25.57
N SER A 144 3.21 -10.63 24.73
CA SER A 144 3.46 -11.23 23.43
C SER A 144 2.59 -10.61 22.36
N TYR A 145 3.07 -10.69 21.12
CA TYR A 145 2.32 -10.27 19.94
C TYR A 145 2.25 -11.43 18.96
N THR A 146 1.05 -11.68 18.42
CA THR A 146 0.75 -12.67 17.38
C THR A 146 -0.05 -12.02 16.27
N ASP A 147 -0.29 -12.76 15.18
CA ASP A 147 -1.09 -12.28 14.03
C ASP A 147 -0.61 -10.92 13.52
N VAL A 148 0.73 -10.80 13.41
CA VAL A 148 1.37 -9.55 13.02
C VAL A 148 1.30 -9.41 11.51
N GLY A 149 0.93 -8.22 11.02
CA GLY A 149 0.87 -7.94 9.60
C GLY A 149 1.01 -6.46 9.28
N ILE A 150 1.23 -6.20 8.01
CA ILE A 150 1.27 -4.86 7.43
C ILE A 150 0.33 -4.79 6.23
N THR A 151 -0.48 -3.74 6.18
CA THR A 151 -1.42 -3.48 5.09
C THR A 151 -1.03 -2.18 4.38
N ASP A 152 -0.83 -2.23 3.08
CA ASP A 152 -0.94 -1.07 2.21
C ASP A 152 -2.44 -0.81 1.98
N VAL A 153 -2.97 0.21 2.62
CA VAL A 153 -4.39 0.56 2.56
C VAL A 153 -4.74 1.20 1.21
N THR A 154 -3.79 1.90 0.61
CA THR A 154 -3.98 2.58 -0.67
C THR A 154 -4.20 1.60 -1.82
N ASN A 155 -3.44 0.51 -1.85
CA ASN A 155 -3.49 -0.50 -2.91
C ASN A 155 -4.24 -1.78 -2.49
N GLY A 156 -4.63 -1.92 -1.21
CA GLY A 156 -5.37 -3.06 -0.69
C GLY A 156 -4.54 -4.35 -0.60
N ILE A 157 -3.24 -4.23 -0.30
CA ILE A 157 -2.32 -5.36 -0.19
C ILE A 157 -1.98 -5.62 1.26
N PHE A 158 -1.96 -6.89 1.65
CA PHE A 158 -1.61 -7.34 2.99
C PHE A 158 -0.42 -8.32 2.95
N GLU A 159 0.46 -8.18 3.92
CA GLU A 159 1.56 -9.13 4.15
C GLU A 159 1.53 -9.61 5.60
N ASP A 160 1.48 -10.93 5.78
CA ASP A 160 1.56 -11.59 7.07
C ASP A 160 3.02 -11.71 7.54
N ILE A 161 3.25 -11.46 8.82
CA ILE A 161 4.57 -11.57 9.44
C ILE A 161 4.52 -12.68 10.49
N PRO A 162 4.84 -13.92 10.10
CA PRO A 162 4.68 -15.07 10.97
C PRO A 162 5.62 -15.01 12.17
N GLY A 163 5.11 -15.42 13.32
CA GLY A 163 5.88 -15.52 14.57
C GLY A 163 5.09 -15.12 15.81
N THR A 164 5.76 -15.29 16.93
CA THR A 164 5.35 -14.73 18.24
C THR A 164 6.51 -13.90 18.76
N PHE A 165 6.21 -12.66 19.09
CA PHE A 165 7.20 -11.65 19.48
C PHE A 165 7.04 -11.23 20.93
#